data_2f6b707d486d570dc27e84e089317caa
#
_entry.id   2f6b707d486d570dc27e84e089317caa
#
_cell.length_a   1.000
_cell.length_b   1.000
_cell.length_c   1.000
_cell.angle_alpha   90.00
_cell.angle_beta   90.00
_cell.angle_gamma   90.00
#
_symmetry.space_group_name_H-M   'P 1'
#
loop_
_entity.id
_entity.type
_entity.pdbx_description
1 polymer ?
#
loop_
_entity_poly.entity_id
_entity_poly.type
_entity_poly.pdbx_seq_one_letter_code
_entity_poly.pdbx_strand_id
1 'polypeptide(L)'
;MRRRQFLTTLTAATALAQTRKPNIVLLLADDLGYGDLTSYGQKQIATPNLDRLAAEGMRFTQAYSGSTVCAPSRCCLFTGKHTGHAFIRGNMPTAVDLGLRAEDVTIAEVLKRAGYRTGLFGKWALGQIGSPGYSLDKGFDESVSFFSQTAAHNYYPEHLADGRQVRLMKGNMGTQKSDYAPDYFTQRALDFVRKSTEPYFLYWPTTIPHANNEMGRDTGNGMEVPSDKPYTDRPWPQVEKNFAAMVTRMDADLGKLLELVKGTDTLILFSSDNGPHREGGHDPNFFDSNGPLRGIKRDLYEGGIRVPLIAYWPGKIRPGVSDQPLAFWDLLPTLAEIVGQPAPAGIDGHSMLPTLLGRGAQRQHEYFYWEFHERGFAQAIRMNQWKGVRKTGQAKLELYDLSSDLGETRNVAEAHPAIAKKLLAYMGLAHTDSKEFPVSA
;
A
#
# COMPACT_ATOMS: atom_id res chain seq x y z
N MET A 1 -24.37 70.28 33.30
CA MET A 1 -24.87 69.04 32.65
C MET A 1 -23.75 68.41 31.79
N ARG A 2 -23.08 67.43 32.24
CA ARG A 2 -22.01 66.67 31.48
C ARG A 2 -22.60 65.36 30.95
N ARG A 3 -22.70 65.22 29.61
CA ARG A 3 -23.09 63.99 28.91
C ARG A 3 -21.91 63.01 28.98
N ARG A 4 -22.09 61.88 29.64
CA ARG A 4 -21.19 60.71 29.53
C ARG A 4 -21.55 59.95 28.26
N GLN A 5 -20.61 59.85 27.31
CA GLN A 5 -20.68 58.93 26.17
C GLN A 5 -20.19 57.57 26.66
N PHE A 6 -21.07 56.56 26.56
CA PHE A 6 -20.68 55.15 26.71
C PHE A 6 -20.16 54.67 25.34
N LEU A 7 -18.86 54.38 25.27
CA LEU A 7 -18.29 53.59 24.18
C LEU A 7 -18.56 52.13 24.47
N THR A 8 -19.45 51.50 23.69
CA THR A 8 -19.62 50.05 23.61
C THR A 8 -18.58 49.49 22.63
N THR A 9 -17.53 48.88 23.14
CA THR A 9 -16.58 48.10 22.36
C THR A 9 -17.23 46.75 21.98
N LEU A 10 -17.65 46.63 20.71
CA LEU A 10 -18.01 45.34 20.11
C LEU A 10 -16.71 44.55 19.88
N THR A 11 -16.43 43.60 20.72
CA THR A 11 -15.43 42.52 20.46
C THR A 11 -16.04 41.55 19.45
N ALA A 12 -15.69 41.72 18.19
CA ALA A 12 -15.96 40.72 17.16
C ALA A 12 -15.08 39.50 17.45
N ALA A 13 -15.66 38.48 18.06
CA ALA A 13 -15.05 37.18 18.12
C ALA A 13 -15.04 36.60 16.71
N THR A 14 -13.91 36.70 16.01
CA THR A 14 -13.65 35.90 14.81
C THR A 14 -13.60 34.44 15.21
N ALA A 15 -14.72 33.73 15.09
CA ALA A 15 -14.74 32.28 15.10
C ALA A 15 -13.84 31.84 13.92
N LEU A 16 -12.62 31.44 14.22
CA LEU A 16 -11.80 30.67 13.30
C LEU A 16 -12.65 29.44 12.93
N ALA A 17 -13.20 29.45 11.71
CA ALA A 17 -13.84 28.28 11.16
C ALA A 17 -12.81 27.16 11.19
N GLN A 18 -12.92 26.26 12.14
CA GLN A 18 -12.09 25.08 12.25
C GLN A 18 -12.27 24.31 10.94
N THR A 19 -11.26 24.35 10.08
CA THR A 19 -11.33 23.67 8.79
C THR A 19 -11.63 22.21 9.09
N ARG A 20 -12.80 21.74 8.62
CA ARG A 20 -13.25 20.36 8.84
C ARG A 20 -12.19 19.42 8.29
N LYS A 21 -11.75 18.46 9.10
CA LYS A 21 -10.75 17.47 8.69
C LYS A 21 -11.39 16.53 7.67
N PRO A 22 -10.67 16.15 6.58
CA PRO A 22 -11.21 15.24 5.58
C PRO A 22 -11.37 13.83 6.16
N ASN A 23 -12.27 13.04 5.59
CA ASN A 23 -12.20 11.60 5.74
C ASN A 23 -11.02 11.06 4.92
N ILE A 24 -10.45 9.96 5.33
CA ILE A 24 -9.29 9.35 4.66
C ILE A 24 -9.59 7.88 4.41
N VAL A 25 -9.45 7.45 3.16
CA VAL A 25 -9.55 6.05 2.74
C VAL A 25 -8.24 5.65 2.09
N LEU A 26 -7.65 4.57 2.57
CA LEU A 26 -6.50 3.91 1.96
C LEU A 26 -6.91 2.49 1.55
N LEU A 27 -7.16 2.29 0.25
CA LEU A 27 -7.40 0.99 -0.36
C LEU A 27 -6.08 0.45 -0.89
N LEU A 28 -5.66 -0.71 -0.37
CA LEU A 28 -4.41 -1.36 -0.74
C LEU A 28 -4.69 -2.74 -1.33
N ALA A 29 -4.30 -2.94 -2.59
CA ALA A 29 -4.29 -4.25 -3.24
C ALA A 29 -3.09 -5.08 -2.74
N ASP A 30 -3.16 -6.39 -2.91
CA ASP A 30 -2.13 -7.36 -2.53
C ASP A 30 -1.58 -8.02 -3.81
N ASP A 31 -0.30 -7.76 -4.14
CA ASP A 31 0.38 -8.30 -5.34
C ASP A 31 -0.16 -7.79 -6.69
N LEU A 32 -0.83 -6.65 -6.75
CA LEU A 32 -1.30 -6.05 -8.01
C LEU A 32 -0.14 -5.38 -8.75
N GLY A 33 0.08 -5.76 -9.99
CA GLY A 33 1.14 -5.22 -10.84
C GLY A 33 0.89 -3.78 -11.29
N TYR A 34 1.98 -3.09 -11.66
CA TYR A 34 1.92 -1.75 -12.24
C TYR A 34 1.07 -1.71 -13.51
N GLY A 35 1.13 -2.76 -14.35
CA GLY A 35 0.41 -2.89 -15.61
C GLY A 35 -0.99 -3.50 -15.51
N ASP A 36 -1.50 -3.83 -14.32
CA ASP A 36 -2.79 -4.51 -14.18
C ASP A 36 -4.03 -3.58 -14.25
N LEU A 37 -3.82 -2.27 -14.27
CA LEU A 37 -4.90 -1.28 -14.36
C LEU A 37 -4.96 -0.64 -15.76
N THR A 38 -6.17 -0.41 -16.28
CA THR A 38 -6.36 0.24 -17.60
C THR A 38 -5.71 1.62 -17.64
N SER A 39 -5.79 2.39 -16.57
CA SER A 39 -5.12 3.69 -16.44
C SER A 39 -3.59 3.63 -16.43
N TYR A 40 -3.00 2.43 -16.24
CA TYR A 40 -1.56 2.17 -16.31
C TYR A 40 -1.15 1.32 -17.53
N GLY A 41 -2.08 1.05 -18.46
CA GLY A 41 -1.78 0.42 -19.74
C GLY A 41 -2.41 -0.95 -19.97
N GLN A 42 -3.15 -1.52 -19.01
CA GLN A 42 -3.89 -2.77 -19.17
C GLN A 42 -4.93 -2.67 -20.28
N LYS A 43 -5.00 -3.69 -21.14
CA LYS A 43 -5.90 -3.72 -22.30
C LYS A 43 -6.97 -4.81 -22.22
N GLN A 44 -6.82 -5.77 -21.34
CA GLN A 44 -7.62 -7.00 -21.29
C GLN A 44 -8.49 -7.08 -20.02
N ILE A 45 -8.05 -6.48 -18.92
CA ILE A 45 -8.77 -6.44 -17.63
C ILE A 45 -9.43 -5.07 -17.51
N ALA A 46 -10.74 -5.06 -17.25
CA ALA A 46 -11.50 -3.81 -17.09
C ALA A 46 -11.49 -3.31 -15.65
N THR A 47 -11.09 -2.05 -15.46
CA THR A 47 -11.05 -1.37 -14.16
C THR A 47 -11.69 0.03 -14.21
N PRO A 48 -12.99 0.14 -14.62
CA PRO A 48 -13.61 1.44 -14.94
C PRO A 48 -13.71 2.40 -13.75
N ASN A 49 -13.83 1.90 -12.51
CA ASN A 49 -13.91 2.74 -11.33
C ASN A 49 -12.53 3.30 -10.93
N LEU A 50 -11.48 2.49 -11.04
CA LEU A 50 -10.09 2.92 -10.87
C LEU A 50 -9.67 3.90 -11.98
N ASP A 51 -10.14 3.68 -13.21
CA ASP A 51 -9.91 4.62 -14.31
C ASP A 51 -10.58 5.97 -14.06
N ARG A 52 -11.82 5.96 -13.55
CA ARG A 52 -12.51 7.18 -13.12
C ARG A 52 -11.74 7.87 -12.00
N LEU A 53 -11.29 7.13 -10.98
CA LEU A 53 -10.50 7.65 -9.88
C LEU A 53 -9.20 8.31 -10.39
N ALA A 54 -8.53 7.68 -11.35
CA ALA A 54 -7.31 8.20 -11.97
C ALA A 54 -7.56 9.45 -12.84
N ALA A 55 -8.69 9.47 -13.57
CA ALA A 55 -9.07 10.58 -14.44
C ALA A 55 -9.51 11.83 -13.65
N GLU A 56 -10.18 11.64 -12.51
CA GLU A 56 -10.68 12.68 -11.63
C GLU A 56 -9.67 13.08 -10.53
N GLY A 57 -8.61 12.29 -10.33
CA GLY A 57 -7.57 12.46 -9.33
C GLY A 57 -6.17 12.66 -9.93
N MET A 58 -5.15 12.38 -9.14
CA MET A 58 -3.76 12.41 -9.54
C MET A 58 -3.22 10.98 -9.62
N ARG A 59 -2.73 10.59 -10.80
CA ARG A 59 -2.06 9.31 -11.06
C ARG A 59 -0.56 9.49 -10.99
N PHE A 60 0.11 8.70 -10.16
CA PHE A 60 1.56 8.75 -10.02
C PHE A 60 2.23 7.70 -10.89
N THR A 61 3.24 8.12 -11.66
CA THR A 61 4.01 7.22 -12.52
C THR A 61 5.22 6.64 -11.82
N GLN A 62 5.67 7.23 -10.71
CA GLN A 62 6.88 6.84 -9.99
C GLN A 62 6.61 6.65 -8.48
N ALA A 63 5.57 5.90 -8.16
CA ALA A 63 5.28 5.51 -6.78
C ALA A 63 5.89 4.15 -6.45
N TYR A 64 6.47 4.05 -5.27
CA TYR A 64 7.18 2.86 -4.81
C TYR A 64 6.56 2.28 -3.55
N SER A 65 6.41 0.96 -3.54
CA SER A 65 6.06 0.20 -2.33
C SER A 65 7.20 0.24 -1.31
N GLY A 66 6.90 -0.13 -0.08
CA GLY A 66 7.91 -0.17 0.98
C GLY A 66 8.90 -1.32 0.84
N SER A 67 8.51 -2.40 0.17
CA SER A 67 9.31 -3.58 -0.12
C SER A 67 8.75 -4.33 -1.31
N THR A 68 9.43 -5.39 -1.73
CA THR A 68 8.99 -6.28 -2.80
C THR A 68 8.11 -7.45 -2.33
N VAL A 69 7.71 -7.47 -1.05
CA VAL A 69 6.76 -8.44 -0.45
C VAL A 69 5.91 -7.76 0.65
N CYS A 70 4.80 -8.39 1.00
CA CYS A 70 3.69 -7.83 1.76
C CYS A 70 4.05 -7.23 3.13
N ALA A 71 4.50 -8.03 4.12
CA ALA A 71 4.65 -7.58 5.50
C ALA A 71 5.65 -6.43 5.65
N PRO A 72 6.88 -6.48 5.09
CA PRO A 72 7.81 -5.36 5.18
C PRO A 72 7.32 -4.12 4.42
N SER A 73 6.62 -4.28 3.30
CA SER A 73 6.04 -3.15 2.57
C SER A 73 4.98 -2.43 3.42
N ARG A 74 4.09 -3.19 4.05
CA ARG A 74 3.06 -2.64 4.97
C ARG A 74 3.69 -2.03 6.22
N CYS A 75 4.79 -2.61 6.74
CA CYS A 75 5.55 -2.02 7.83
C CYS A 75 6.11 -0.64 7.45
N CYS A 76 6.75 -0.51 6.29
CA CYS A 76 7.25 0.77 5.80
C CYS A 76 6.14 1.80 5.60
N LEU A 77 4.99 1.37 5.05
CA LEU A 77 3.80 2.19 4.87
C LEU A 77 3.33 2.80 6.19
N PHE A 78 3.18 1.95 7.23
CA PHE A 78 2.58 2.37 8.49
C PHE A 78 3.55 3.10 9.41
N THR A 79 4.85 2.84 9.32
CA THR A 79 5.85 3.42 10.24
C THR A 79 6.64 4.59 9.66
N GLY A 80 6.53 4.87 8.37
CA GLY A 80 7.27 5.95 7.71
C GLY A 80 8.76 5.68 7.56
N LYS A 81 9.19 4.40 7.60
CA LYS A 81 10.59 3.98 7.51
C LYS A 81 10.80 3.06 6.31
N HIS A 82 11.92 3.21 5.59
CA HIS A 82 12.31 2.24 4.57
C HIS A 82 12.87 0.95 5.21
N THR A 83 13.00 -0.12 4.44
CA THR A 83 13.40 -1.45 4.95
C THR A 83 14.74 -1.48 5.69
N GLY A 84 15.66 -0.57 5.43
CA GLY A 84 16.93 -0.46 6.18
C GLY A 84 16.77 -0.01 7.63
N HIS A 85 15.65 0.63 8.00
CA HIS A 85 15.34 1.13 9.34
C HIS A 85 14.05 0.53 9.93
N ALA A 86 13.21 -0.09 9.10
CA ALA A 86 11.98 -0.75 9.55
C ALA A 86 12.32 -1.99 10.39
N PHE A 87 11.42 -2.32 11.34
CA PHE A 87 11.57 -3.52 12.17
C PHE A 87 11.28 -4.79 11.39
N ILE A 88 10.21 -4.81 10.56
CA ILE A 88 9.86 -5.95 9.72
C ILE A 88 10.45 -5.73 8.32
N ARG A 89 11.42 -6.59 7.91
CA ARG A 89 12.16 -6.48 6.64
C ARG A 89 11.93 -7.63 5.66
N GLY A 90 11.11 -8.60 6.02
CA GLY A 90 10.77 -9.77 5.21
C GLY A 90 9.54 -10.47 5.77
N ASN A 91 8.93 -11.36 4.99
CA ASN A 91 7.97 -12.31 5.52
C ASN A 91 8.74 -13.41 6.24
N MET A 92 8.33 -13.71 7.48
CA MET A 92 9.00 -14.76 8.26
C MET A 92 8.54 -16.14 7.79
N PRO A 93 9.48 -17.11 7.61
CA PRO A 93 9.12 -18.47 7.24
C PRO A 93 8.56 -19.29 8.41
N THR A 94 8.36 -18.68 9.58
CA THR A 94 7.87 -19.35 10.80
C THR A 94 6.36 -19.24 10.92
N ALA A 95 5.75 -20.15 11.68
CA ALA A 95 4.32 -20.15 11.96
C ALA A 95 3.84 -18.92 12.78
N VAL A 96 4.77 -18.16 13.35
CA VAL A 96 4.49 -16.94 14.11
C VAL A 96 4.94 -15.73 13.29
N ASP A 97 3.99 -14.92 12.89
CA ASP A 97 4.27 -13.66 12.21
C ASP A 97 5.00 -12.69 13.15
N LEU A 98 6.08 -12.08 12.65
CA LEU A 98 6.73 -10.98 13.34
C LEU A 98 5.77 -9.78 13.30
N GLY A 99 5.41 -9.24 14.48
CA GLY A 99 4.54 -8.08 14.62
C GLY A 99 5.30 -6.79 14.89
N LEU A 100 4.67 -5.65 14.65
CA LEU A 100 5.18 -4.35 15.08
C LEU A 100 5.43 -4.36 16.59
N ARG A 101 6.44 -3.61 17.00
CA ARG A 101 6.76 -3.41 18.42
C ARG A 101 5.85 -2.35 19.03
N ALA A 102 5.77 -2.30 20.35
CA ALA A 102 4.97 -1.30 21.05
C ALA A 102 5.38 0.14 20.70
N GLU A 103 6.69 0.38 20.53
CA GLU A 103 7.27 1.70 20.19
C GLU A 103 7.12 2.11 18.72
N ASP A 104 6.79 1.18 17.81
CA ASP A 104 6.58 1.51 16.39
C ASP A 104 5.26 2.27 16.22
N VAL A 105 5.33 3.58 16.06
CA VAL A 105 4.17 4.44 15.87
C VAL A 105 3.63 4.31 14.45
N THR A 106 2.31 4.14 14.32
CA THR A 106 1.64 3.92 13.03
C THR A 106 0.84 5.12 12.55
N ILE A 107 0.49 5.12 11.25
CA ILE A 107 -0.47 6.06 10.65
C ILE A 107 -1.77 6.08 11.48
N ALA A 108 -2.33 4.92 11.84
CA ALA A 108 -3.59 4.85 12.56
C ALA A 108 -3.50 5.50 13.95
N GLU A 109 -2.39 5.30 14.68
CA GLU A 109 -2.16 5.97 15.98
C GLU A 109 -2.05 7.49 15.83
N VAL A 110 -1.39 8.00 14.76
CA VAL A 110 -1.30 9.44 14.47
C VAL A 110 -2.68 10.01 14.17
N LEU A 111 -3.46 9.36 13.33
CA LEU A 111 -4.81 9.81 12.98
C LEU A 111 -5.78 9.70 14.15
N LYS A 112 -5.68 8.66 14.97
CA LYS A 112 -6.47 8.51 16.21
C LYS A 112 -6.19 9.65 17.19
N ARG A 113 -4.92 10.05 17.39
CA ARG A 113 -4.57 11.24 18.20
C ARG A 113 -5.15 12.52 17.63
N ALA A 114 -5.37 12.59 16.31
CA ALA A 114 -6.06 13.69 15.67
C ALA A 114 -7.59 13.64 15.81
N GLY A 115 -8.16 12.66 16.51
CA GLY A 115 -9.60 12.49 16.73
C GLY A 115 -10.34 11.77 15.60
N TYR A 116 -9.62 10.99 14.78
CA TYR A 116 -10.24 10.12 13.77
C TYR A 116 -10.78 8.84 14.40
N ARG A 117 -11.97 8.42 13.95
CA ARG A 117 -12.40 7.04 14.09
C ARG A 117 -11.67 6.19 13.07
N THR A 118 -11.09 5.06 13.47
CA THR A 118 -10.18 4.28 12.64
C THR A 118 -10.68 2.86 12.44
N GLY A 119 -10.72 2.39 11.19
CA GLY A 119 -11.20 1.05 10.83
C GLY A 119 -10.25 0.32 9.89
N LEU A 120 -10.07 -1.00 10.11
CA LEU A 120 -9.30 -1.91 9.27
C LEU A 120 -10.17 -3.10 8.85
N PHE A 121 -10.26 -3.36 7.53
CA PHE A 121 -11.02 -4.49 7.00
C PHE A 121 -10.24 -5.18 5.89
N GLY A 122 -9.59 -6.33 6.22
CA GLY A 122 -8.76 -7.11 5.30
C GLY A 122 -7.44 -7.57 5.91
N LYS A 123 -6.36 -7.63 5.10
CA LYS A 123 -5.05 -8.18 5.48
C LYS A 123 -4.21 -7.18 6.26
N TRP A 124 -3.97 -7.43 7.55
CA TRP A 124 -3.08 -6.60 8.39
C TRP A 124 -1.61 -6.93 8.20
N ALA A 125 -1.22 -8.17 8.48
CA ALA A 125 0.12 -8.74 8.33
C ALA A 125 1.24 -8.08 9.18
N LEU A 126 0.90 -7.32 10.22
CA LEU A 126 1.86 -6.61 11.08
C LEU A 126 1.70 -6.96 12.59
N GLY A 127 1.08 -8.08 12.87
CA GLY A 127 0.90 -8.61 14.22
C GLY A 127 -0.45 -9.30 14.41
N GLN A 128 -0.50 -10.28 15.30
CA GLN A 128 -1.68 -11.09 15.62
C GLN A 128 -2.23 -10.75 17.00
N ILE A 129 -3.45 -11.26 17.29
CA ILE A 129 -4.08 -11.09 18.60
C ILE A 129 -3.10 -11.51 19.70
N GLY A 130 -2.92 -10.64 20.70
CA GLY A 130 -2.01 -10.86 21.81
C GLY A 130 -0.57 -10.38 21.59
N SER A 131 -0.21 -9.91 20.37
CA SER A 131 1.07 -9.25 20.13
C SER A 131 0.93 -7.72 20.22
N PRO A 132 2.03 -6.99 20.54
CA PRO A 132 2.01 -5.51 20.53
C PRO A 132 1.67 -4.90 19.16
N GLY A 133 1.90 -5.66 18.09
CA GLY A 133 1.62 -5.26 16.71
C GLY A 133 0.18 -5.50 16.27
N TYR A 134 -0.70 -6.02 17.13
CA TYR A 134 -2.08 -6.24 16.75
C TYR A 134 -2.80 -4.95 16.36
N SER A 135 -3.61 -4.97 15.33
CA SER A 135 -4.23 -3.78 14.73
C SER A 135 -4.95 -2.88 15.74
N LEU A 136 -5.70 -3.44 16.71
CA LEU A 136 -6.37 -2.66 17.74
C LEU A 136 -5.38 -1.99 18.73
N ASP A 137 -4.20 -2.59 18.93
CA ASP A 137 -3.13 -2.02 19.77
C ASP A 137 -2.28 -1.01 18.97
N LYS A 138 -2.47 -0.97 17.64
CA LYS A 138 -1.79 -0.07 16.68
C LYS A 138 -2.69 1.03 16.13
N GLY A 139 -3.73 1.41 16.89
CA GLY A 139 -4.50 2.62 16.67
C GLY A 139 -5.83 2.43 15.95
N PHE A 140 -6.22 1.22 15.57
CA PHE A 140 -7.55 0.97 15.01
C PHE A 140 -8.61 0.81 16.11
N ASP A 141 -9.80 1.40 15.92
CA ASP A 141 -10.96 1.25 16.79
C ASP A 141 -11.76 0.01 16.43
N GLU A 142 -11.87 -0.28 15.13
CA GLU A 142 -12.49 -1.48 14.57
C GLU A 142 -11.53 -2.20 13.65
N SER A 143 -11.49 -3.52 13.73
CA SER A 143 -10.66 -4.35 12.86
C SER A 143 -11.34 -5.68 12.58
N VAL A 144 -11.44 -6.04 11.30
CA VAL A 144 -11.72 -7.41 10.87
C VAL A 144 -10.61 -7.84 9.94
N SER A 145 -9.88 -8.89 10.33
CA SER A 145 -8.69 -9.34 9.60
C SER A 145 -8.52 -10.85 9.66
N PHE A 146 -7.57 -11.34 8.89
CA PHE A 146 -7.07 -12.70 9.04
C PHE A 146 -6.22 -12.84 10.32
N PHE A 147 -6.11 -14.07 10.84
CA PHE A 147 -5.33 -14.33 12.05
C PHE A 147 -3.82 -14.23 11.83
N SER A 148 -3.35 -14.53 10.61
CA SER A 148 -1.94 -14.51 10.25
C SER A 148 -1.74 -14.13 8.78
N GLN A 149 -0.49 -13.91 8.40
CA GLN A 149 -0.08 -13.69 7.02
C GLN A 149 -0.49 -14.87 6.12
N THR A 150 -0.23 -16.11 6.55
CA THR A 150 -0.57 -17.33 5.79
C THR A 150 -2.08 -17.55 5.71
N ALA A 151 -2.84 -17.26 6.79
CA ALA A 151 -4.29 -17.37 6.77
C ALA A 151 -4.95 -16.47 5.70
N ALA A 152 -4.29 -15.37 5.32
CA ALA A 152 -4.76 -14.46 4.29
C ALA A 152 -4.63 -15.00 2.85
N HIS A 153 -4.02 -16.17 2.65
CA HIS A 153 -4.02 -16.85 1.35
C HIS A 153 -5.37 -17.50 1.03
N ASN A 154 -6.15 -17.86 2.06
CA ASN A 154 -7.43 -18.55 1.89
C ASN A 154 -8.57 -17.55 1.73
N TYR A 155 -9.25 -17.58 0.59
CA TYR A 155 -10.38 -16.71 0.28
C TYR A 155 -11.70 -17.17 0.90
N TYR A 156 -11.77 -18.40 1.39
CA TYR A 156 -12.93 -18.99 2.08
C TYR A 156 -12.53 -19.52 3.47
N PRO A 157 -11.98 -18.64 4.34
CA PRO A 157 -11.54 -19.07 5.67
C PRO A 157 -12.74 -19.48 6.52
N GLU A 158 -12.58 -20.49 7.39
CA GLU A 158 -13.61 -20.89 8.35
C GLU A 158 -13.80 -19.87 9.47
N HIS A 159 -12.81 -19.03 9.70
CA HIS A 159 -12.84 -18.00 10.74
C HIS A 159 -11.97 -16.79 10.43
N LEU A 160 -12.37 -15.64 10.97
CA LEU A 160 -11.66 -14.36 10.93
C LEU A 160 -11.51 -13.78 12.34
N ALA A 161 -10.56 -12.89 12.53
CA ALA A 161 -10.45 -12.06 13.71
C ALA A 161 -11.39 -10.85 13.55
N ASP A 162 -12.44 -10.73 14.38
CA ASP A 162 -13.35 -9.57 14.44
C ASP A 162 -13.16 -8.89 15.80
N GLY A 163 -12.47 -7.78 15.80
CA GLY A 163 -11.95 -7.23 17.03
C GLY A 163 -10.99 -8.21 17.71
N ARG A 164 -11.24 -8.51 18.98
CA ARG A 164 -10.46 -9.53 19.73
C ARG A 164 -11.18 -10.88 19.81
N GLN A 165 -12.18 -11.11 18.96
CA GLN A 165 -12.98 -12.31 18.97
C GLN A 165 -12.80 -13.12 17.68
N VAL A 166 -13.10 -14.41 17.76
CA VAL A 166 -13.16 -15.28 16.60
C VAL A 166 -14.54 -15.13 15.94
N ARG A 167 -14.56 -14.75 14.70
CA ARG A 167 -15.74 -14.74 13.84
C ARG A 167 -15.78 -16.01 13.00
N LEU A 168 -16.78 -16.87 13.21
CA LEU A 168 -17.01 -18.05 12.37
C LEU A 168 -17.67 -17.64 11.04
N MET A 169 -17.09 -18.10 9.95
CA MET A 169 -17.60 -17.98 8.59
C MET A 169 -18.40 -19.25 8.29
N LYS A 170 -19.68 -19.26 8.68
CA LYS A 170 -20.51 -20.47 8.70
C LYS A 170 -20.69 -21.12 7.32
N GLY A 171 -20.67 -20.30 6.26
CA GLY A 171 -20.75 -20.78 4.88
C GLY A 171 -19.48 -21.44 4.37
N ASN A 172 -18.41 -21.49 5.18
CA ASN A 172 -17.11 -22.09 4.81
C ASN A 172 -16.76 -23.29 5.67
N MET A 173 -17.68 -23.76 6.52
CA MET A 173 -17.38 -24.90 7.40
C MET A 173 -17.25 -26.22 6.62
N GLY A 174 -16.20 -26.98 6.91
CA GLY A 174 -15.92 -28.24 6.25
C GLY A 174 -15.54 -28.07 4.77
N THR A 175 -16.33 -28.59 3.85
CA THR A 175 -16.10 -28.49 2.40
C THR A 175 -16.84 -27.36 1.71
N GLN A 176 -17.61 -26.56 2.47
CA GLN A 176 -18.38 -25.45 1.91
C GLN A 176 -17.50 -24.25 1.57
N LYS A 177 -17.86 -23.54 0.50
CA LYS A 177 -17.19 -22.30 0.05
C LYS A 177 -18.24 -21.30 -0.44
N SER A 178 -18.94 -20.62 0.49
CA SER A 178 -19.97 -19.63 0.15
C SER A 178 -19.71 -18.23 0.70
N ASP A 179 -18.93 -18.11 1.78
CA ASP A 179 -18.60 -16.83 2.41
C ASP A 179 -17.24 -16.34 1.91
N TYR A 180 -17.21 -15.67 0.75
CA TYR A 180 -15.99 -15.11 0.17
C TYR A 180 -15.45 -13.96 1.04
N ALA A 181 -14.25 -14.10 1.59
CA ALA A 181 -13.70 -13.15 2.56
C ALA A 181 -13.59 -11.70 2.04
N PRO A 182 -13.17 -11.43 0.77
CA PRO A 182 -13.16 -10.06 0.25
C PRO A 182 -14.55 -9.41 0.24
N ASP A 183 -15.62 -10.15 -0.05
CA ASP A 183 -16.98 -9.60 0.02
C ASP A 183 -17.37 -9.22 1.43
N TYR A 184 -16.99 -10.06 2.40
CA TYR A 184 -17.24 -9.77 3.81
C TYR A 184 -16.47 -8.52 4.27
N PHE A 185 -15.20 -8.39 3.90
CA PHE A 185 -14.42 -7.18 4.21
C PHE A 185 -14.99 -5.94 3.53
N THR A 186 -15.40 -6.04 2.27
CA THR A 186 -16.09 -4.97 1.54
C THR A 186 -17.33 -4.51 2.29
N GLN A 187 -18.20 -5.44 2.68
CA GLN A 187 -19.42 -5.10 3.43
C GLN A 187 -19.10 -4.38 4.74
N ARG A 188 -18.11 -4.88 5.51
CA ARG A 188 -17.67 -4.29 6.79
C ARG A 188 -17.06 -2.90 6.60
N ALA A 189 -16.25 -2.70 5.55
CA ALA A 189 -15.66 -1.40 5.19
C ALA A 189 -16.75 -0.37 4.84
N LEU A 190 -17.73 -0.75 4.02
CA LEU A 190 -18.83 0.12 3.65
C LEU A 190 -19.74 0.43 4.84
N ASP A 191 -20.01 -0.54 5.72
CA ASP A 191 -20.78 -0.34 6.94
C ASP A 191 -20.06 0.58 7.93
N PHE A 192 -18.74 0.46 8.04
CA PHE A 192 -17.91 1.38 8.83
C PHE A 192 -18.08 2.83 8.33
N VAL A 193 -17.98 3.07 7.01
CA VAL A 193 -18.18 4.38 6.42
C VAL A 193 -19.59 4.91 6.67
N ARG A 194 -20.64 4.10 6.46
CA ARG A 194 -22.04 4.50 6.69
C ARG A 194 -22.33 4.91 8.15
N LYS A 195 -21.67 4.25 9.10
CA LYS A 195 -21.87 4.47 10.55
C LYS A 195 -20.91 5.51 11.13
N SER A 196 -19.87 5.91 10.38
CA SER A 196 -18.89 6.86 10.88
C SER A 196 -19.44 8.27 10.85
N THR A 197 -19.20 8.98 11.94
CA THR A 197 -19.20 10.43 11.93
C THR A 197 -17.83 10.91 11.44
N GLU A 198 -17.79 12.03 10.72
CA GLU A 198 -16.53 12.62 10.30
C GLU A 198 -15.74 13.17 11.51
N PRO A 199 -14.41 13.08 11.48
CA PRO A 199 -13.56 12.45 10.47
C PRO A 199 -13.33 10.95 10.74
N TYR A 200 -13.09 10.16 9.70
CA TYR A 200 -12.70 8.75 9.82
C TYR A 200 -11.49 8.41 8.95
N PHE A 201 -10.77 7.36 9.37
CA PHE A 201 -9.73 6.70 8.59
C PHE A 201 -10.13 5.24 8.34
N LEU A 202 -10.34 4.91 7.08
CA LEU A 202 -10.55 3.54 6.62
C LEU A 202 -9.27 3.03 5.95
N TYR A 203 -8.65 2.01 6.54
CA TYR A 203 -7.66 1.17 5.87
C TYR A 203 -8.35 -0.09 5.37
N TRP A 204 -8.37 -0.25 4.05
CA TRP A 204 -9.03 -1.36 3.38
C TRP A 204 -8.01 -2.16 2.55
N PRO A 205 -7.20 -2.99 3.20
CA PRO A 205 -6.22 -3.86 2.54
C PRO A 205 -6.91 -5.12 2.04
N THR A 206 -7.35 -5.11 0.78
CA THR A 206 -7.89 -6.31 0.15
C THR A 206 -6.79 -7.35 -0.05
N THR A 207 -7.14 -8.65 -0.14
CA THR A 207 -6.20 -9.71 -0.52
C THR A 207 -6.12 -9.91 -2.04
N ILE A 208 -6.95 -9.22 -2.81
CA ILE A 208 -7.00 -9.30 -4.27
C ILE A 208 -5.83 -8.51 -4.88
N PRO A 209 -5.13 -9.11 -5.89
CA PRO A 209 -5.30 -10.43 -6.51
C PRO A 209 -4.29 -11.50 -6.03
N HIS A 210 -3.84 -11.47 -4.77
CA HIS A 210 -2.91 -12.48 -4.22
C HIS A 210 -3.42 -13.92 -4.43
N ALA A 211 -2.52 -14.87 -4.64
CA ALA A 211 -2.88 -16.27 -4.82
C ALA A 211 -3.16 -17.00 -3.49
N ASN A 212 -4.11 -17.94 -3.50
CA ASN A 212 -4.11 -19.02 -2.52
C ASN A 212 -2.99 -20.00 -2.89
N ASN A 213 -1.84 -19.85 -2.23
CA ASN A 213 -0.63 -20.61 -2.56
C ASN A 213 -0.78 -22.12 -2.30
N GLU A 214 -1.52 -22.46 -1.25
CA GLU A 214 -1.80 -23.84 -0.87
C GLU A 214 -2.67 -24.51 -1.94
N MET A 215 -3.80 -23.93 -2.27
CA MET A 215 -4.69 -24.41 -3.32
C MET A 215 -4.00 -24.42 -4.70
N GLY A 216 -3.16 -23.43 -4.99
CA GLY A 216 -2.40 -23.37 -6.23
C GLY A 216 -1.44 -24.54 -6.40
N ARG A 217 -0.78 -24.98 -5.30
CA ARG A 217 0.07 -26.19 -5.31
C ARG A 217 -0.73 -27.47 -5.55
N ASP A 218 -1.92 -27.54 -4.95
CA ASP A 218 -2.75 -28.75 -5.00
C ASP A 218 -3.51 -28.89 -6.33
N THR A 219 -3.95 -27.78 -6.93
CA THR A 219 -4.88 -27.78 -8.07
C THR A 219 -4.33 -27.13 -9.34
N GLY A 220 -3.22 -26.40 -9.26
CA GLY A 220 -2.72 -25.54 -10.34
C GLY A 220 -3.49 -24.21 -10.50
N ASN A 221 -4.52 -23.94 -9.66
CA ASN A 221 -5.30 -22.71 -9.72
C ASN A 221 -5.58 -22.16 -8.32
N GLY A 222 -4.74 -21.25 -7.88
CA GLY A 222 -4.87 -20.54 -6.61
C GLY A 222 -5.60 -19.21 -6.73
N MET A 223 -6.15 -18.84 -7.91
CA MET A 223 -6.94 -17.63 -8.10
C MET A 223 -8.40 -17.92 -7.72
N GLU A 224 -8.72 -17.80 -6.43
CA GLU A 224 -10.05 -18.08 -5.92
C GLU A 224 -10.98 -16.88 -6.08
N VAL A 225 -12.07 -17.05 -6.83
CA VAL A 225 -13.11 -16.06 -7.04
C VAL A 225 -14.47 -16.75 -7.17
N PRO A 226 -15.58 -16.14 -6.69
CA PRO A 226 -16.90 -16.75 -6.78
C PRO A 226 -17.41 -16.94 -8.21
N SER A 227 -16.91 -16.14 -9.16
CA SER A 227 -17.28 -16.19 -10.57
C SER A 227 -16.17 -15.57 -11.41
N ASP A 228 -15.87 -16.17 -12.54
CA ASP A 228 -14.90 -15.69 -13.53
C ASP A 228 -15.49 -14.64 -14.50
N LYS A 229 -16.75 -14.23 -14.28
CA LYS A 229 -17.38 -13.16 -15.09
C LYS A 229 -16.65 -11.82 -14.86
N PRO A 230 -16.50 -11.01 -15.92
CA PRO A 230 -17.10 -11.14 -17.27
C PRO A 230 -16.23 -11.92 -18.27
N TYR A 231 -15.26 -12.73 -17.83
CA TYR A 231 -14.24 -13.36 -18.67
C TYR A 231 -14.54 -14.83 -19.01
N THR A 232 -15.71 -15.38 -18.63
CA THR A 232 -16.08 -16.79 -18.81
C THR A 232 -15.84 -17.29 -20.25
N ASP A 233 -16.26 -16.50 -21.25
CA ASP A 233 -16.19 -16.87 -22.66
C ASP A 233 -14.85 -16.53 -23.32
N ARG A 234 -13.88 -15.99 -22.58
CA ARG A 234 -12.56 -15.72 -23.12
C ARG A 234 -11.78 -17.02 -23.35
N PRO A 235 -11.00 -17.14 -24.44
CA PRO A 235 -10.17 -18.32 -24.70
C PRO A 235 -8.88 -18.30 -23.86
N TRP A 236 -9.01 -18.01 -22.56
CA TRP A 236 -7.90 -17.92 -21.63
C TRP A 236 -7.86 -19.15 -20.71
N PRO A 237 -6.69 -19.50 -20.17
CA PRO A 237 -6.61 -20.46 -19.07
C PRO A 237 -7.54 -20.05 -17.91
N GLN A 238 -8.13 -21.02 -17.22
CA GLN A 238 -9.09 -20.74 -16.14
C GLN A 238 -8.47 -19.88 -15.02
N VAL A 239 -7.20 -20.12 -14.68
CA VAL A 239 -6.46 -19.34 -13.69
C VAL A 239 -6.39 -17.85 -14.05
N GLU A 240 -6.20 -17.55 -15.36
CA GLU A 240 -6.11 -16.16 -15.84
C GLU A 240 -7.49 -15.49 -15.88
N LYS A 241 -8.56 -16.23 -16.23
CA LYS A 241 -9.93 -15.72 -16.11
C LYS A 241 -10.24 -15.33 -14.66
N ASN A 242 -9.86 -16.20 -13.73
CA ASN A 242 -10.06 -15.97 -12.30
C ASN A 242 -9.29 -14.74 -11.81
N PHE A 243 -8.00 -14.61 -12.17
CA PHE A 243 -7.19 -13.44 -11.83
C PHE A 243 -7.84 -12.14 -12.33
N ALA A 244 -8.22 -12.10 -13.62
CA ALA A 244 -8.87 -10.92 -14.19
C ALA A 244 -10.22 -10.60 -13.50
N ALA A 245 -11.00 -11.63 -13.16
CA ALA A 245 -12.26 -11.46 -12.43
C ALA A 245 -12.05 -10.94 -11.00
N MET A 246 -10.99 -11.39 -10.31
CA MET A 246 -10.61 -10.84 -9.00
C MET A 246 -10.33 -9.33 -9.09
N VAL A 247 -9.49 -8.90 -10.05
CA VAL A 247 -9.16 -7.47 -10.25
C VAL A 247 -10.41 -6.65 -10.57
N THR A 248 -11.27 -7.13 -11.50
CA THR A 248 -12.52 -6.45 -11.84
C THR A 248 -13.50 -6.39 -10.66
N ARG A 249 -13.50 -7.42 -9.79
CA ARG A 249 -14.31 -7.42 -8.56
C ARG A 249 -13.85 -6.38 -7.56
N MET A 250 -12.55 -6.25 -7.33
CA MET A 250 -11.97 -5.19 -6.50
C MET A 250 -12.33 -3.80 -7.03
N ASP A 251 -12.25 -3.60 -8.34
CA ASP A 251 -12.67 -2.35 -8.99
C ASP A 251 -14.16 -2.04 -8.74
N ALA A 252 -15.02 -3.05 -8.85
CA ALA A 252 -16.46 -2.89 -8.59
C ALA A 252 -16.73 -2.54 -7.11
N ASP A 253 -15.95 -3.10 -6.18
CA ASP A 253 -16.07 -2.78 -4.76
C ASP A 253 -15.64 -1.34 -4.47
N LEU A 254 -14.57 -0.85 -5.10
CA LEU A 254 -14.23 0.58 -5.08
C LEU A 254 -15.38 1.43 -5.62
N GLY A 255 -16.04 1.01 -6.69
CA GLY A 255 -17.22 1.70 -7.23
C GLY A 255 -18.32 1.92 -6.20
N LYS A 256 -18.60 0.91 -5.37
CA LYS A 256 -19.58 1.02 -4.25
C LYS A 256 -19.15 2.08 -3.22
N LEU A 257 -17.85 2.14 -2.90
CA LEU A 257 -17.31 3.15 -1.99
C LEU A 257 -17.42 4.55 -2.59
N LEU A 258 -17.06 4.73 -3.88
CA LEU A 258 -17.12 6.03 -4.55
C LEU A 258 -18.53 6.63 -4.55
N GLU A 259 -19.55 5.81 -4.76
CA GLU A 259 -20.94 6.26 -4.67
C GLU A 259 -21.34 6.62 -3.21
N LEU A 260 -20.85 5.88 -2.23
CA LEU A 260 -21.13 6.14 -0.82
C LEU A 260 -20.52 7.45 -0.31
N VAL A 261 -19.31 7.81 -0.75
CA VAL A 261 -18.60 9.01 -0.31
C VAL A 261 -18.79 10.21 -1.25
N LYS A 262 -19.65 10.09 -2.25
CA LYS A 262 -19.93 11.16 -3.21
C LYS A 262 -20.40 12.44 -2.51
N GLY A 263 -19.74 13.55 -2.82
CA GLY A 263 -20.07 14.87 -2.23
C GLY A 263 -19.53 15.09 -0.81
N THR A 264 -18.77 14.15 -0.27
CA THR A 264 -18.09 14.31 1.03
C THR A 264 -16.66 14.80 0.85
N ASP A 265 -16.10 15.44 1.90
CA ASP A 265 -14.68 15.81 1.93
C ASP A 265 -13.84 14.56 2.29
N THR A 266 -13.53 13.74 1.27
CA THR A 266 -12.85 12.46 1.45
C THR A 266 -11.63 12.37 0.53
N LEU A 267 -10.45 12.15 1.13
CA LEU A 267 -9.23 11.76 0.43
C LEU A 267 -9.24 10.24 0.24
N ILE A 268 -9.13 9.78 -1.00
CA ILE A 268 -8.97 8.37 -1.35
C ILE A 268 -7.59 8.15 -1.94
N LEU A 269 -6.86 7.19 -1.37
CA LEU A 269 -5.59 6.69 -1.87
C LEU A 269 -5.76 5.23 -2.27
N PHE A 270 -5.37 4.89 -3.49
CA PHE A 270 -5.32 3.51 -3.99
C PHE A 270 -3.90 3.14 -4.36
N SER A 271 -3.42 1.96 -3.94
CA SER A 271 -2.12 1.42 -4.34
C SER A 271 -2.08 -0.11 -4.23
N SER A 272 -0.92 -0.72 -4.54
CA SER A 272 -0.59 -2.12 -4.28
C SER A 272 0.60 -2.23 -3.36
N ASP A 273 0.65 -3.26 -2.51
CA ASP A 273 1.71 -3.42 -1.52
C ASP A 273 3.07 -3.83 -2.11
N ASN A 274 3.10 -4.46 -3.28
CA ASN A 274 4.29 -4.77 -4.09
C ASN A 274 3.88 -5.06 -5.54
N GLY A 275 4.87 -5.38 -6.38
CA GLY A 275 4.64 -5.75 -7.78
C GLY A 275 3.94 -7.11 -7.95
N PRO A 276 3.60 -7.50 -9.20
CA PRO A 276 2.80 -8.68 -9.52
C PRO A 276 3.52 -9.97 -9.15
N HIS A 277 2.76 -11.03 -8.89
CA HIS A 277 3.27 -12.32 -8.49
C HIS A 277 3.23 -13.37 -9.62
N ARG A 278 3.98 -14.46 -9.43
CA ARG A 278 3.89 -15.70 -10.21
C ARG A 278 3.57 -16.85 -9.26
N GLU A 279 2.41 -16.79 -8.65
CA GLU A 279 1.97 -17.75 -7.63
C GLU A 279 0.59 -18.29 -8.01
N GLY A 280 0.20 -19.44 -7.46
CA GLY A 280 -1.11 -20.02 -7.66
C GLY A 280 -1.45 -20.43 -9.09
N GLY A 281 -0.45 -20.61 -9.98
CA GLY A 281 -0.65 -20.94 -11.38
C GLY A 281 -0.81 -19.73 -12.33
N HIS A 282 -0.93 -18.51 -11.78
CA HIS A 282 -0.96 -17.27 -12.57
C HIS A 282 0.41 -16.96 -13.20
N ASP A 283 0.41 -16.52 -14.47
CA ASP A 283 1.59 -15.98 -15.15
C ASP A 283 1.44 -14.47 -15.39
N PRO A 284 2.23 -13.61 -14.71
CA PRO A 284 2.13 -12.16 -14.86
C PRO A 284 2.47 -11.67 -16.29
N ASN A 285 3.14 -12.50 -17.11
CA ASN A 285 3.37 -12.16 -18.52
C ASN A 285 2.09 -12.28 -19.37
N PHE A 286 1.10 -13.03 -18.92
CA PHE A 286 -0.15 -13.23 -19.69
C PHE A 286 -0.90 -11.91 -19.89
N PHE A 287 -0.93 -11.07 -18.86
CA PHE A 287 -1.57 -9.76 -18.90
C PHE A 287 -0.57 -8.60 -18.96
N ASP A 288 0.73 -8.89 -19.08
CA ASP A 288 1.78 -7.86 -18.99
C ASP A 288 1.68 -7.06 -17.66
N SER A 289 1.49 -7.80 -16.55
CA SER A 289 1.14 -7.22 -15.24
C SER A 289 2.17 -6.25 -14.68
N ASN A 290 3.44 -6.36 -15.06
CA ASN A 290 4.48 -5.40 -14.72
C ASN A 290 4.66 -4.29 -15.77
N GLY A 291 3.96 -4.36 -16.93
CA GLY A 291 4.10 -3.41 -18.02
C GLY A 291 5.56 -3.30 -18.49
N PRO A 292 6.10 -2.09 -18.71
CA PRO A 292 7.47 -1.92 -19.19
C PRO A 292 8.57 -2.19 -18.13
N LEU A 293 8.19 -2.56 -16.92
CA LEU A 293 9.09 -2.69 -15.79
C LEU A 293 9.68 -4.10 -15.69
N ARG A 294 10.95 -4.21 -15.35
CA ARG A 294 11.60 -5.49 -15.12
C ARG A 294 11.29 -6.04 -13.72
N GLY A 295 11.13 -7.36 -13.61
CA GLY A 295 10.98 -8.05 -12.34
C GLY A 295 9.53 -8.07 -11.84
N ILE A 296 9.32 -8.86 -10.79
CA ILE A 296 8.03 -9.12 -10.16
C ILE A 296 8.24 -9.20 -8.64
N LYS A 297 7.21 -9.51 -7.87
CA LYS A 297 7.29 -9.83 -6.43
C LYS A 297 8.56 -10.63 -6.10
N ARG A 298 9.31 -10.24 -5.08
CA ARG A 298 10.63 -10.72 -4.63
C ARG A 298 11.81 -10.25 -5.47
N ASP A 299 11.60 -9.40 -6.48
CA ASP A 299 12.68 -8.72 -7.18
C ASP A 299 12.78 -7.27 -6.73
N LEU A 300 14.00 -6.75 -6.57
CA LEU A 300 14.24 -5.33 -6.28
C LEU A 300 14.40 -4.46 -7.52
N TYR A 301 14.14 -5.01 -8.71
CA TYR A 301 13.98 -4.24 -9.93
C TYR A 301 12.66 -3.46 -9.90
N GLU A 302 12.50 -2.51 -10.82
CA GLU A 302 11.33 -1.61 -10.84
C GLU A 302 10.00 -2.36 -10.75
N GLY A 303 9.80 -3.45 -11.51
CA GLY A 303 8.55 -4.22 -11.52
C GLY A 303 8.18 -4.90 -10.20
N GLY A 304 9.15 -5.13 -9.30
CA GLY A 304 8.85 -5.69 -7.99
C GLY A 304 8.49 -4.66 -6.92
N ILE A 305 8.86 -3.39 -7.11
CA ILE A 305 8.70 -2.33 -6.09
C ILE A 305 7.98 -1.07 -6.60
N ARG A 306 7.89 -0.83 -7.90
CA ARG A 306 7.12 0.29 -8.46
C ARG A 306 5.69 -0.15 -8.69
N VAL A 307 4.77 0.57 -8.05
CA VAL A 307 3.36 0.19 -7.95
C VAL A 307 2.44 1.30 -8.45
N PRO A 308 1.21 1.01 -8.87
CA PRO A 308 0.25 2.06 -9.15
C PRO A 308 -0.07 2.84 -7.86
N LEU A 309 -0.19 4.16 -7.95
CA LEU A 309 -0.72 5.01 -6.90
C LEU A 309 -1.64 6.05 -7.52
N ILE A 310 -2.86 6.12 -7.01
CA ILE A 310 -3.86 7.12 -7.40
C ILE A 310 -4.31 7.85 -6.14
N ALA A 311 -4.30 9.18 -6.17
CA ALA A 311 -4.80 10.03 -5.10
C ALA A 311 -5.97 10.87 -5.61
N TYR A 312 -7.12 10.74 -4.97
CA TYR A 312 -8.34 11.47 -5.31
C TYR A 312 -8.86 12.24 -4.08
N TRP A 313 -8.99 13.55 -4.25
CA TRP A 313 -9.55 14.44 -3.22
C TRP A 313 -10.32 15.56 -3.89
N PRO A 314 -11.66 15.46 -3.98
CA PRO A 314 -12.48 16.42 -4.72
C PRO A 314 -12.26 17.85 -4.27
N GLY A 315 -12.00 18.75 -5.24
CA GLY A 315 -11.80 20.18 -4.96
C GLY A 315 -10.46 20.53 -4.29
N LYS A 316 -9.60 19.55 -4.00
CA LYS A 316 -8.27 19.76 -3.40
C LYS A 316 -7.14 19.30 -4.33
N ILE A 317 -7.19 18.06 -4.81
CA ILE A 317 -6.24 17.53 -5.79
C ILE A 317 -6.76 17.86 -7.19
N ARG A 318 -5.91 18.45 -8.02
CA ARG A 318 -6.21 18.67 -9.45
C ARG A 318 -6.00 17.38 -10.22
N PRO A 319 -6.95 17.01 -11.09
CA PRO A 319 -6.74 15.87 -11.99
C PRO A 319 -5.46 16.02 -12.81
N GLY A 320 -4.71 14.90 -12.94
CA GLY A 320 -3.48 14.90 -13.72
C GLY A 320 -2.56 13.72 -13.47
N VAL A 321 -1.37 13.81 -14.03
CA VAL A 321 -0.31 12.82 -13.88
C VAL A 321 0.89 13.47 -13.22
N SER A 322 1.44 12.80 -12.21
CA SER A 322 2.65 13.24 -11.53
C SER A 322 3.77 12.22 -11.75
N ASP A 323 4.93 12.70 -12.14
CA ASP A 323 6.18 11.93 -12.21
C ASP A 323 7.09 12.14 -10.99
N GLN A 324 6.60 12.86 -9.97
CA GLN A 324 7.32 13.05 -8.71
C GLN A 324 7.55 11.67 -8.04
N PRO A 325 8.82 11.26 -7.83
CA PRO A 325 9.09 10.03 -7.11
C PRO A 325 8.66 10.13 -5.65
N LEU A 326 8.03 9.08 -5.16
CA LEU A 326 7.62 8.93 -3.76
C LEU A 326 7.61 7.45 -3.38
N ALA A 327 7.61 7.17 -2.08
CA ALA A 327 7.52 5.82 -1.58
C ALA A 327 6.53 5.71 -0.41
N PHE A 328 6.17 4.50 -0.04
CA PHE A 328 5.18 4.23 1.01
C PHE A 328 5.50 4.89 2.35
N TRP A 329 6.77 5.01 2.71
CA TRP A 329 7.16 5.71 3.93
C TRP A 329 6.86 7.22 3.92
N ASP A 330 6.48 7.80 2.77
CA ASP A 330 6.05 9.19 2.64
C ASP A 330 4.59 9.41 3.07
N LEU A 331 3.78 8.33 3.13
CA LEU A 331 2.36 8.45 3.47
C LEU A 331 2.13 8.84 4.93
N LEU A 332 2.92 8.31 5.88
CA LEU A 332 2.76 8.68 7.28
C LEU A 332 2.95 10.18 7.53
N PRO A 333 4.08 10.83 7.12
CA PRO A 333 4.24 12.28 7.31
C PRO A 333 3.24 13.09 6.49
N THR A 334 2.79 12.61 5.33
CA THR A 334 1.76 13.27 4.52
C THR A 334 0.43 13.32 5.26
N LEU A 335 -0.04 12.18 5.77
CA LEU A 335 -1.31 12.12 6.49
C LEU A 335 -1.23 12.86 7.82
N ALA A 336 -0.09 12.81 8.51
CA ALA A 336 0.15 13.63 9.72
C ALA A 336 0.01 15.13 9.43
N GLU A 337 0.62 15.62 8.34
CA GLU A 337 0.52 17.03 7.93
C GLU A 337 -0.92 17.41 7.55
N ILE A 338 -1.65 16.58 6.81
CA ILE A 338 -3.05 16.83 6.43
C ILE A 338 -3.93 17.06 7.67
N VAL A 339 -3.68 16.31 8.75
CA VAL A 339 -4.51 16.39 9.96
C VAL A 339 -3.94 17.33 11.03
N GLY A 340 -2.83 18.01 10.73
CA GLY A 340 -2.19 18.97 11.64
C GLY A 340 -1.52 18.31 12.85
N GLN A 341 -1.02 17.08 12.70
CA GLN A 341 -0.25 16.37 13.72
C GLN A 341 1.24 16.35 13.36
N PRO A 342 2.15 16.37 14.35
CA PRO A 342 3.55 16.14 14.07
C PRO A 342 3.77 14.69 13.62
N ALA A 343 4.60 14.51 12.61
CA ALA A 343 5.09 13.17 12.26
C ALA A 343 6.00 12.63 13.36
N PRO A 344 6.04 11.31 13.59
CA PRO A 344 6.97 10.71 14.52
C PRO A 344 8.43 11.05 14.19
N ALA A 345 9.28 11.16 15.21
CA ALA A 345 10.72 11.34 15.00
C ALA A 345 11.38 10.07 14.43
N GLY A 346 12.49 10.23 13.70
CA GLY A 346 13.29 9.13 13.20
C GLY A 346 12.62 8.33 12.08
N ILE A 347 11.72 8.94 11.32
CA ILE A 347 11.18 8.40 10.07
C ILE A 347 12.01 8.84 8.87
N ASP A 348 11.93 8.09 7.78
CA ASP A 348 12.63 8.39 6.52
C ASP A 348 11.75 9.17 5.55
N GLY A 349 10.43 9.14 5.75
CA GLY A 349 9.45 9.73 4.86
C GLY A 349 9.47 11.24 4.83
N HIS A 350 9.13 11.79 3.67
CA HIS A 350 8.85 13.21 3.46
C HIS A 350 7.39 13.38 3.06
N SER A 351 6.73 14.43 3.57
CA SER A 351 5.35 14.70 3.17
C SER A 351 5.26 15.01 1.67
N MET A 352 4.34 14.34 0.99
CA MET A 352 3.99 14.57 -0.41
C MET A 352 2.84 15.57 -0.59
N LEU A 353 2.39 16.22 0.48
CA LEU A 353 1.26 17.16 0.45
C LEU A 353 1.48 18.32 -0.53
N PRO A 354 2.68 18.93 -0.68
CA PRO A 354 2.93 19.94 -1.70
C PRO A 354 2.62 19.44 -3.12
N THR A 355 3.02 18.23 -3.46
CA THR A 355 2.72 17.60 -4.76
C THR A 355 1.23 17.35 -4.92
N LEU A 356 0.56 16.79 -3.92
CA LEU A 356 -0.89 16.50 -3.95
C LEU A 356 -1.72 17.77 -4.19
N LEU A 357 -1.36 18.86 -3.54
CA LEU A 357 -2.10 20.11 -3.63
C LEU A 357 -1.62 21.03 -4.77
N GLY A 358 -0.53 20.67 -5.45
CA GLY A 358 0.09 21.47 -6.51
C GLY A 358 0.56 22.85 -6.01
N ARG A 359 1.02 22.94 -4.77
CA ARG A 359 1.46 24.19 -4.12
C ARG A 359 2.57 23.96 -3.11
N GLY A 360 3.49 24.90 -3.03
CA GLY A 360 4.69 24.78 -2.19
C GLY A 360 5.81 24.00 -2.89
N ALA A 361 6.96 23.90 -2.23
CA ALA A 361 8.11 23.14 -2.71
C ALA A 361 8.06 21.71 -2.16
N GLN A 362 8.09 20.71 -3.05
CA GLN A 362 8.19 19.32 -2.65
C GLN A 362 9.61 19.02 -2.19
N ARG A 363 9.76 18.62 -0.92
CA ARG A 363 11.04 18.13 -0.42
C ARG A 363 11.42 16.86 -1.15
N GLN A 364 12.62 16.84 -1.73
CA GLN A 364 13.12 15.69 -2.47
C GLN A 364 13.87 14.74 -1.54
N HIS A 365 13.77 13.42 -1.83
CA HIS A 365 14.65 12.43 -1.23
C HIS A 365 16.04 12.51 -1.89
N GLU A 366 17.10 12.42 -1.08
CA GLU A 366 18.45 12.26 -1.60
C GLU A 366 18.59 10.89 -2.30
N TYR A 367 17.97 9.87 -1.71
CA TYR A 367 17.83 8.53 -2.29
C TYR A 367 16.58 7.82 -1.73
N PHE A 368 16.14 6.78 -2.43
CA PHE A 368 15.18 5.78 -1.97
C PHE A 368 15.94 4.47 -1.77
N TYR A 369 15.63 3.72 -0.70
CA TYR A 369 16.36 2.53 -0.34
C TYR A 369 15.46 1.35 0.00
N TRP A 370 15.87 0.16 -0.46
CA TRP A 370 15.20 -1.12 -0.19
C TRP A 370 16.22 -2.20 0.10
N GLU A 371 15.85 -3.12 1.01
CA GLU A 371 16.55 -4.40 1.21
C GLU A 371 15.56 -5.54 1.28
N PHE A 372 16.02 -6.73 0.90
CA PHE A 372 15.23 -7.94 0.83
C PHE A 372 16.03 -9.13 1.34
N HIS A 373 15.42 -9.99 2.21
CA HIS A 373 16.12 -11.00 2.99
C HIS A 373 15.70 -12.45 2.70
N GLU A 374 14.59 -12.71 1.97
CA GLU A 374 14.03 -14.07 1.84
C GLU A 374 14.81 -15.03 0.92
N ARG A 375 15.61 -14.49 -0.01
CA ARG A 375 16.38 -15.29 -0.99
C ARG A 375 17.86 -14.92 -0.95
N GLY A 376 18.38 -14.76 0.26
CA GLY A 376 19.64 -14.10 0.50
C GLY A 376 19.47 -12.58 0.57
N PHE A 377 20.53 -11.88 0.99
CA PHE A 377 20.47 -10.42 1.15
C PHE A 377 20.61 -9.70 -0.19
N ALA A 378 19.67 -8.85 -0.51
CA ALA A 378 19.73 -7.97 -1.67
C ALA A 378 19.40 -6.54 -1.26
N GLN A 379 19.97 -5.58 -1.98
CA GLN A 379 19.74 -4.14 -1.77
C GLN A 379 19.40 -3.47 -3.11
N ALA A 380 18.51 -2.48 -3.06
CA ALA A 380 18.34 -1.54 -4.17
C ALA A 380 18.34 -0.11 -3.64
N ILE A 381 18.82 0.80 -4.48
CA ILE A 381 18.84 2.23 -4.20
C ILE A 381 18.51 3.00 -5.47
N ARG A 382 17.72 4.05 -5.33
CA ARG A 382 17.44 5.00 -6.40
C ARG A 382 17.89 6.40 -5.99
N MET A 383 18.67 7.05 -6.83
CA MET A 383 19.08 8.44 -6.69
C MET A 383 18.85 9.16 -8.02
N ASN A 384 17.88 10.07 -8.05
CA ASN A 384 17.40 10.70 -9.29
C ASN A 384 16.99 9.65 -10.34
N GLN A 385 17.62 9.65 -11.53
CA GLN A 385 17.40 8.65 -12.58
C GLN A 385 18.19 7.35 -12.38
N TRP A 386 19.16 7.32 -11.47
CA TRP A 386 20.04 6.17 -11.28
C TRP A 386 19.44 5.15 -10.33
N LYS A 387 19.39 3.90 -10.78
CA LYS A 387 18.98 2.74 -9.96
C LYS A 387 20.15 1.79 -9.80
N GLY A 388 20.52 1.50 -8.58
CA GLY A 388 21.50 0.49 -8.23
C GLY A 388 20.84 -0.74 -7.62
N VAL A 389 21.21 -1.94 -8.05
CA VAL A 389 20.77 -3.23 -7.46
C VAL A 389 22.02 -4.04 -7.11
N ARG A 390 22.05 -4.61 -5.89
CA ARG A 390 23.12 -5.49 -5.41
C ARG A 390 22.50 -6.73 -4.78
N LYS A 391 22.89 -7.91 -5.25
CA LYS A 391 22.44 -9.20 -4.71
C LYS A 391 23.54 -9.84 -3.88
N THR A 392 23.18 -10.67 -2.92
CA THR A 392 24.12 -11.47 -2.12
C THR A 392 25.06 -12.28 -3.02
N GLY A 393 26.34 -12.33 -2.64
CA GLY A 393 27.36 -13.03 -3.41
C GLY A 393 27.84 -12.30 -4.67
N GLN A 394 27.22 -11.18 -5.04
CA GLN A 394 27.71 -10.32 -6.11
C GLN A 394 28.56 -9.19 -5.50
N ALA A 395 29.86 -9.17 -5.84
CA ALA A 395 30.77 -8.09 -5.44
C ALA A 395 30.45 -6.76 -6.15
N LYS A 396 29.74 -6.82 -7.28
CA LYS A 396 29.51 -5.66 -8.15
C LYS A 396 28.03 -5.22 -8.11
N LEU A 397 27.83 -3.92 -8.02
CA LEU A 397 26.54 -3.25 -8.21
C LEU A 397 26.12 -3.32 -9.68
N GLU A 398 24.87 -3.69 -9.95
CA GLU A 398 24.22 -3.39 -11.22
C GLU A 398 23.75 -1.92 -11.18
N LEU A 399 23.96 -1.14 -12.24
CA LEU A 399 23.57 0.26 -12.35
C LEU A 399 22.75 0.49 -13.61
N TYR A 400 21.61 1.15 -13.47
CA TYR A 400 20.68 1.45 -14.56
C TYR A 400 20.33 2.95 -14.60
N ASP A 401 20.18 3.50 -15.79
CA ASP A 401 19.65 4.84 -16.03
C ASP A 401 18.16 4.75 -16.41
N LEU A 402 17.28 4.93 -15.43
CA LEU A 402 15.82 4.82 -15.62
C LEU A 402 15.24 5.88 -16.57
N SER A 403 15.97 6.95 -16.88
CA SER A 403 15.50 7.95 -17.84
C SER A 403 15.54 7.45 -19.28
N SER A 404 16.43 6.48 -19.58
CA SER A 404 16.63 5.90 -20.93
C SER A 404 16.41 4.39 -20.98
N ASP A 405 16.35 3.71 -19.82
CA ASP A 405 16.25 2.25 -19.70
C ASP A 405 15.36 1.88 -18.51
N LEU A 406 14.06 2.15 -18.66
CA LEU A 406 13.07 1.85 -17.63
C LEU A 406 12.93 0.34 -17.35
N GLY A 407 13.25 -0.49 -18.35
CA GLY A 407 13.24 -1.96 -18.24
C GLY A 407 14.49 -2.55 -17.63
N GLU A 408 15.46 -1.74 -17.16
CA GLU A 408 16.68 -2.19 -16.48
C GLU A 408 17.42 -3.29 -17.26
N THR A 409 17.55 -3.11 -18.59
CA THR A 409 18.11 -4.12 -19.51
C THR A 409 19.61 -4.00 -19.69
N ARG A 410 20.16 -2.79 -19.49
CA ARG A 410 21.55 -2.46 -19.75
C ARG A 410 22.27 -1.99 -18.49
N ASN A 411 23.08 -2.86 -17.91
CA ASN A 411 23.96 -2.49 -16.79
C ASN A 411 25.06 -1.54 -17.27
N VAL A 412 25.09 -0.31 -16.73
CA VAL A 412 26.06 0.74 -17.09
C VAL A 412 27.05 1.05 -15.97
N ALA A 413 27.20 0.18 -14.98
CA ALA A 413 28.08 0.40 -13.81
C ALA A 413 29.54 0.67 -14.22
N GLU A 414 30.06 -0.03 -15.23
CA GLU A 414 31.44 0.15 -15.71
C GLU A 414 31.64 1.48 -16.46
N ALA A 415 30.58 1.99 -17.11
CA ALA A 415 30.59 3.29 -17.78
C ALA A 415 30.45 4.47 -16.80
N HIS A 416 29.89 4.23 -15.61
CA HIS A 416 29.62 5.27 -14.60
C HIS A 416 30.14 4.89 -13.20
N PRO A 417 31.46 4.62 -13.04
CA PRO A 417 32.03 4.09 -11.79
C PRO A 417 31.88 5.05 -10.61
N ALA A 418 31.89 6.36 -10.84
CA ALA A 418 31.67 7.35 -9.78
C ALA A 418 30.27 7.30 -9.20
N ILE A 419 29.24 7.12 -10.06
CA ILE A 419 27.84 6.95 -9.64
C ILE A 419 27.69 5.63 -8.87
N ALA A 420 28.20 4.51 -9.40
CA ALA A 420 28.14 3.21 -8.73
C ALA A 420 28.78 3.26 -7.33
N LYS A 421 29.96 3.91 -7.19
CA LYS A 421 30.62 4.12 -5.89
C LYS A 421 29.76 4.95 -4.93
N LYS A 422 29.12 6.01 -5.42
CA LYS A 422 28.25 6.86 -4.60
C LYS A 422 27.03 6.08 -4.09
N LEU A 423 26.38 5.29 -4.95
CA LEU A 423 25.23 4.48 -4.56
C LEU A 423 25.60 3.40 -3.54
N LEU A 424 26.75 2.74 -3.70
CA LEU A 424 27.27 1.78 -2.71
C LEU A 424 27.51 2.43 -1.34
N ALA A 425 28.03 3.66 -1.30
CA ALA A 425 28.22 4.40 -0.06
C ALA A 425 26.87 4.68 0.62
N TYR A 426 25.86 5.11 -0.13
CA TYR A 426 24.51 5.31 0.41
C TYR A 426 23.83 4.02 0.87
N MET A 427 24.03 2.90 0.18
CA MET A 427 23.55 1.59 0.64
C MET A 427 24.10 1.22 2.02
N GLY A 428 25.39 1.54 2.26
CA GLY A 428 26.03 1.34 3.57
C GLY A 428 25.47 2.25 4.67
N LEU A 429 25.11 3.50 4.33
CA LEU A 429 24.53 4.46 5.30
C LEU A 429 23.06 4.17 5.60
N ALA A 430 22.32 3.66 4.63
CA ALA A 430 20.88 3.38 4.74
C ALA A 430 20.57 2.05 5.45
N HIS A 431 21.55 1.15 5.55
CA HIS A 431 21.43 -0.13 6.25
C HIS A 431 21.70 0.04 7.75
N THR A 432 20.88 -0.59 8.57
CA THR A 432 21.14 -0.80 10.00
C THR A 432 21.04 -2.28 10.34
N ASP A 433 21.89 -2.76 11.23
CA ASP A 433 21.85 -4.16 11.68
C ASP A 433 20.52 -4.50 12.33
N SER A 434 20.05 -5.71 12.09
CA SER A 434 18.83 -6.28 12.68
C SER A 434 19.10 -7.68 13.21
N LYS A 435 18.62 -7.98 14.42
CA LYS A 435 18.68 -9.34 14.98
C LYS A 435 17.73 -10.30 14.28
N GLU A 436 16.57 -9.78 13.89
CA GLU A 436 15.51 -10.54 13.24
C GLU A 436 15.82 -10.81 11.76
N PHE A 437 16.61 -9.94 11.15
CA PHE A 437 17.01 -9.99 9.74
C PHE A 437 18.52 -9.80 9.60
N PRO A 438 19.34 -10.73 10.12
CA PRO A 438 20.79 -10.64 10.03
C PRO A 438 21.24 -10.75 8.57
N VAL A 439 22.23 -9.93 8.22
CA VAL A 439 22.95 -10.09 6.95
C VAL A 439 24.04 -11.13 7.19
N SER A 440 23.84 -12.35 6.71
CA SER A 440 24.91 -13.36 6.70
C SER A 440 26.05 -12.88 5.80
N ALA A 441 27.26 -12.91 6.35
CA ALA A 441 28.50 -12.53 5.66
C ALA A 441 28.77 -13.39 4.43
#